data_99d863640704154cc850386c53020bca
#
_entry.id   99d863640704154cc850386c53020bca
#
_cell.length_a   1.000
_cell.length_b   1.000
_cell.length_c   1.000
_cell.angle_alpha   90.00
_cell.angle_beta   90.00
_cell.angle_gamma   90.00
#
_symmetry.space_group_name_H-M   'P 1'
#
loop_
_entity.id
_entity.type
_entity.pdbx_description
1 polymer ?
#
loop_
_entity_poly.entity_id
_entity_poly.type
_entity_poly.pdbx_seq_one_letter_code
_entity_poly.pdbx_strand_id
1 'polypeptide(L)'
;GYKIRPTLIKKNKKIKNRKILNNNVSKKINPILRKVVTTKEGTASLANIDGYEVGGKTGTAQKSAIGGYSKDKINTFASIFPMSNPKFSLVVMLDEPKINSEYVYNYRDGSGIKYKGTPFNTAGWTSVEVVGQIIEKIGPILATKYYEVY
;
A
#
# COMPACT_ATOMS: atom_id res chain seq x y z
N GLY A 1 11.52 15.32 -6.26
CA GLY A 1 10.09 15.34 -5.91
C GLY A 1 9.53 16.75 -5.79
N TYR A 2 8.27 16.89 -6.08
CA TYR A 2 7.57 18.17 -6.03
C TYR A 2 6.43 18.11 -5.03
N LYS A 3 6.21 19.19 -4.28
CA LYS A 3 5.05 19.33 -3.41
C LYS A 3 3.79 19.51 -4.25
N ILE A 4 2.88 18.57 -4.16
CA ILE A 4 1.58 18.64 -4.81
C ILE A 4 0.52 18.92 -3.74
N ARG A 5 -0.36 19.89 -4.00
CA ARG A 5 -1.55 20.09 -3.17
C ARG A 5 -2.68 19.24 -3.74
N PRO A 6 -3.17 18.24 -3.00
CA PRO A 6 -4.30 17.43 -3.46
C PRO A 6 -5.54 18.30 -3.63
N THR A 7 -6.38 17.96 -4.61
CA THR A 7 -7.64 18.65 -4.90
C THR A 7 -8.66 17.67 -5.46
N LEU A 8 -9.90 17.83 -5.09
CA LEU A 8 -11.04 17.10 -5.67
C LEU A 8 -11.53 17.73 -6.97
N ILE A 9 -11.12 18.97 -7.25
CA ILE A 9 -11.54 19.70 -8.44
C ILE A 9 -10.44 19.61 -9.49
N LYS A 10 -10.79 19.14 -10.70
CA LYS A 10 -9.88 19.15 -11.85
C LYS A 10 -9.51 20.58 -12.22
N LYS A 11 -8.23 20.90 -12.21
CA LYS A 11 -7.70 22.21 -12.60
C LYS A 11 -7.11 22.14 -14.00
N ASN A 12 -7.53 23.06 -14.86
CA ASN A 12 -7.01 23.13 -16.23
C ASN A 12 -5.65 23.88 -16.33
N LYS A 13 -5.21 24.54 -15.26
CA LYS A 13 -3.93 25.27 -15.24
C LYS A 13 -2.85 24.43 -14.57
N LYS A 14 -1.69 24.31 -15.23
CA LYS A 14 -0.47 23.73 -14.60
C LYS A 14 -0.05 24.62 -13.43
N ILE A 15 -0.15 24.11 -12.22
CA ILE A 15 0.35 24.79 -11.02
C ILE A 15 1.86 24.55 -10.96
N LYS A 16 2.65 25.63 -10.82
CA LYS A 16 4.09 25.52 -10.60
C LYS A 16 4.32 24.94 -9.20
N ASN A 17 4.65 23.66 -9.14
CA ASN A 17 4.91 22.97 -7.88
C ASN A 17 6.33 23.25 -7.39
N ARG A 18 6.49 23.51 -6.09
CA ARG A 18 7.80 23.69 -5.48
C ARG A 18 8.53 22.36 -5.41
N LYS A 19 9.75 22.28 -5.93
CA LYS A 19 10.64 21.14 -5.74
C LYS A 19 11.06 21.06 -4.28
N ILE A 20 10.89 19.90 -3.65
CA ILE A 20 11.20 19.64 -2.23
C ILE A 20 12.19 18.51 -2.03
N LEU A 21 12.36 17.62 -3.00
CA LEU A 21 13.30 16.52 -2.94
C LEU A 21 14.17 16.52 -4.20
N ASN A 22 15.42 16.13 -4.04
CA ASN A 22 16.31 15.88 -5.17
C ASN A 22 15.75 14.69 -6.00
N ASN A 23 15.97 14.74 -7.32
CA ASN A 23 15.49 13.68 -8.24
C ASN A 23 16.03 12.28 -7.86
N ASN A 24 17.24 12.22 -7.32
CA ASN A 24 17.87 10.96 -6.92
C ASN A 24 17.22 10.30 -5.70
N VAL A 25 16.50 11.06 -4.84
CA VAL A 25 15.86 10.50 -3.65
C VAL A 25 14.77 9.51 -4.05
N SER A 26 13.84 9.90 -4.94
CA SER A 26 12.79 9.01 -5.40
C SER A 26 13.34 7.78 -6.13
N LYS A 27 14.37 7.96 -6.98
CA LYS A 27 15.02 6.84 -7.67
C LYS A 27 15.62 5.81 -6.72
N LYS A 28 16.15 6.26 -5.56
CA LYS A 28 16.73 5.37 -4.55
C LYS A 28 15.67 4.75 -3.65
N ILE A 29 14.60 5.48 -3.29
CA ILE A 29 13.61 5.01 -2.34
C ILE A 29 12.59 4.05 -2.98
N ASN A 30 12.20 4.28 -4.23
CA ASN A 30 11.18 3.46 -4.89
C ASN A 30 11.55 1.96 -4.94
N PRO A 31 12.78 1.57 -5.29
CA PRO A 31 13.18 0.15 -5.24
C PRO A 31 13.11 -0.44 -3.82
N ILE A 32 13.40 0.37 -2.79
CA ILE A 32 13.31 -0.07 -1.39
C ILE A 32 11.85 -0.33 -1.02
N LEU A 33 10.94 0.60 -1.37
CA LEU A 33 9.51 0.42 -1.13
C LEU A 33 8.93 -0.78 -1.90
N ARG A 34 9.47 -1.08 -3.10
CA ARG A 34 9.08 -2.28 -3.85
C ARG A 34 9.52 -3.55 -3.12
N LYS A 35 10.71 -3.60 -2.54
CA LYS A 35 11.21 -4.74 -1.77
C LYS A 35 10.32 -5.09 -0.57
N VAL A 36 9.67 -4.12 0.07
CA VAL A 36 8.71 -4.37 1.16
C VAL A 36 7.58 -5.30 0.72
N VAL A 37 7.25 -5.29 -0.57
CA VAL A 37 6.16 -6.08 -1.16
C VAL A 37 6.68 -7.39 -1.78
N THR A 38 7.87 -7.38 -2.38
CA THR A 38 8.35 -8.50 -3.21
C THR A 38 9.31 -9.45 -2.54
N THR A 39 10.00 -9.04 -1.48
CA THR A 39 10.96 -9.93 -0.82
C THR A 39 10.28 -10.82 0.22
N LYS A 40 10.88 -11.96 0.51
CA LYS A 40 10.41 -12.91 1.52
C LYS A 40 10.33 -12.29 2.92
N GLU A 41 11.26 -11.40 3.24
CA GLU A 41 11.32 -10.65 4.50
C GLU A 41 10.40 -9.43 4.50
N GLY A 42 9.79 -9.11 3.35
CA GLY A 42 8.90 -7.98 3.20
C GLY A 42 7.58 -8.17 3.93
N THR A 43 7.13 -7.12 4.61
CA THR A 43 5.91 -7.17 5.43
C THR A 43 4.62 -6.97 4.62
N ALA A 44 4.69 -6.83 3.30
CA ALA A 44 3.53 -6.47 2.47
C ALA A 44 3.34 -7.39 1.25
N SER A 45 3.72 -8.66 1.36
CA SER A 45 3.61 -9.65 0.26
C SER A 45 2.16 -9.87 -0.21
N LEU A 46 1.17 -9.73 0.68
CA LEU A 46 -0.26 -9.84 0.31
C LEU A 46 -0.74 -8.72 -0.64
N ALA A 47 0.04 -7.66 -0.84
CA ALA A 47 -0.22 -6.63 -1.85
C ALA A 47 0.61 -6.81 -3.13
N ASN A 48 1.32 -7.93 -3.30
CA ASN A 48 2.06 -8.20 -4.54
C ASN A 48 1.12 -8.69 -5.64
N ILE A 49 0.51 -7.75 -6.35
CA ILE A 49 -0.41 -8.02 -7.44
C ILE A 49 0.34 -7.94 -8.76
N ASP A 50 0.27 -9.01 -9.54
CA ASP A 50 0.97 -9.11 -10.81
C ASP A 50 0.54 -8.00 -11.78
N GLY A 51 1.53 -7.39 -12.44
CA GLY A 51 1.31 -6.31 -13.40
C GLY A 51 1.16 -4.92 -12.81
N TYR A 52 1.01 -4.76 -11.47
CA TYR A 52 0.77 -3.44 -10.87
C TYR A 52 1.97 -2.84 -10.14
N GLU A 53 3.04 -3.59 -9.95
CA GLU A 53 4.29 -3.12 -9.33
C GLU A 53 4.05 -2.33 -8.02
N VAL A 54 3.23 -2.86 -7.13
CA VAL A 54 2.90 -2.20 -5.87
C VAL A 54 4.14 -2.09 -5.00
N GLY A 55 4.37 -0.93 -4.41
CA GLY A 55 5.36 -0.70 -3.37
C GLY A 55 4.78 0.13 -2.24
N GLY A 56 5.36 0.09 -1.06
CA GLY A 56 4.81 0.86 0.05
C GLY A 56 5.46 0.58 1.40
N LYS A 57 4.80 1.09 2.46
CA LYS A 57 5.25 0.93 3.84
C LYS A 57 4.09 0.60 4.76
N THR A 58 4.27 -0.44 5.54
CA THR A 58 3.34 -0.86 6.60
C THR A 58 3.56 -0.04 7.87
N GLY A 59 2.49 0.19 8.61
CA GLY A 59 2.52 0.78 9.94
C GLY A 59 1.55 0.02 10.84
N THR A 60 2.03 -0.41 12.01
CA THR A 60 1.20 -1.00 13.07
C THR A 60 1.48 -0.21 14.34
N ALA A 61 0.49 0.52 14.81
CA ALA A 61 0.58 1.34 16.01
C ALA A 61 -0.40 0.87 17.08
N GLN A 62 0.01 0.88 18.33
CA GLN A 62 -0.90 0.76 19.47
C GLN A 62 -1.61 2.09 19.71
N LYS A 63 -2.86 2.04 20.10
CA LYS A 63 -3.60 3.25 20.50
C LYS A 63 -3.15 3.72 21.88
N SER A 64 -3.09 5.02 22.06
CA SER A 64 -2.86 5.61 23.38
C SER A 64 -4.06 5.37 24.29
N ALA A 65 -3.78 5.13 25.56
CA ALA A 65 -4.77 4.99 26.62
C ALA A 65 -4.30 5.74 27.89
N ILE A 66 -5.18 5.92 28.83
CA ILE A 66 -4.82 6.54 30.13
C ILE A 66 -3.75 5.66 30.80
N GLY A 67 -2.59 6.25 31.05
CA GLY A 67 -1.46 5.56 31.67
C GLY A 67 -0.57 4.76 30.71
N GLY A 68 -0.75 4.85 29.36
CA GLY A 68 0.13 4.19 28.40
C GLY A 68 -0.50 3.86 27.06
N TYR A 69 -0.34 2.61 26.61
CA TYR A 69 -0.87 2.12 25.37
C TYR A 69 -1.87 0.97 25.61
N SER A 70 -2.97 0.96 24.82
CA SER A 70 -3.90 -0.16 24.82
C SER A 70 -3.38 -1.32 23.97
N LYS A 71 -4.06 -2.48 24.04
CA LYS A 71 -3.81 -3.61 23.12
C LYS A 71 -4.40 -3.36 21.73
N ASP A 72 -5.28 -2.37 21.58
CA ASP A 72 -5.92 -2.04 20.32
C ASP A 72 -4.93 -1.39 19.38
N LYS A 73 -5.07 -1.67 18.10
CA LYS A 73 -4.11 -1.28 17.07
C LYS A 73 -4.77 -0.50 15.95
N ILE A 74 -3.97 0.39 15.36
CA ILE A 74 -4.25 0.98 14.07
C ILE A 74 -3.26 0.38 13.08
N ASN A 75 -3.77 -0.32 12.07
CA ASN A 75 -3.00 -0.93 11.02
C ASN A 75 -3.13 -0.12 9.73
N THR A 76 -2.00 0.32 9.18
CA THR A 76 -1.98 1.17 7.98
C THR A 76 -1.03 0.59 6.94
N PHE A 77 -1.42 0.64 5.68
CA PHE A 77 -0.52 0.44 4.57
C PHE A 77 -0.65 1.61 3.59
N ALA A 78 0.45 2.34 3.42
CA ALA A 78 0.57 3.40 2.42
C ALA A 78 1.31 2.82 1.21
N SER A 79 0.63 2.77 0.07
CA SER A 79 1.14 2.18 -1.15
C SER A 79 1.16 3.17 -2.31
N ILE A 80 2.05 2.92 -3.25
CA ILE A 80 2.14 3.61 -4.54
C ILE A 80 2.32 2.58 -5.65
N PHE A 81 1.78 2.85 -6.82
CA PHE A 81 1.88 1.98 -7.99
C PHE A 81 1.60 2.72 -9.32
N PRO A 82 2.14 2.19 -10.44
CA PRO A 82 3.26 1.24 -10.51
C PRO A 82 4.58 1.89 -10.07
N MET A 83 5.49 1.10 -9.48
CA MET A 83 6.73 1.66 -8.92
C MET A 83 7.71 2.16 -9.99
N SER A 84 7.67 1.61 -11.19
CA SER A 84 8.47 2.06 -12.35
C SER A 84 8.08 3.47 -12.80
N ASN A 85 6.79 3.81 -12.73
CA ASN A 85 6.25 5.14 -13.10
C ASN A 85 5.04 5.47 -12.22
N PRO A 86 5.24 5.92 -10.98
CA PRO A 86 4.16 6.11 -10.01
C PRO A 86 3.06 7.05 -10.50
N LYS A 87 1.83 6.52 -10.55
CA LYS A 87 0.61 7.24 -10.97
C LYS A 87 -0.39 7.37 -9.84
N PHE A 88 -0.45 6.37 -8.95
CA PHE A 88 -1.46 6.27 -7.92
C PHE A 88 -0.82 6.11 -6.54
N SER A 89 -1.48 6.64 -5.54
CA SER A 89 -1.24 6.34 -4.15
C SER A 89 -2.54 5.85 -3.52
N LEU A 90 -2.45 4.77 -2.73
CA LEU A 90 -3.56 4.19 -2.00
C LEU A 90 -3.13 3.98 -0.56
N VAL A 91 -3.89 4.55 0.36
CA VAL A 91 -3.67 4.36 1.80
C VAL A 91 -4.91 3.70 2.38
N VAL A 92 -4.70 2.55 3.03
CA VAL A 92 -5.73 1.86 3.80
C VAL A 92 -5.33 1.89 5.27
N MET A 93 -6.22 2.37 6.10
CA MET A 93 -6.10 2.39 7.54
C MET A 93 -7.28 1.62 8.15
N LEU A 94 -6.97 0.65 9.01
CA LEU A 94 -7.96 -0.11 9.76
C LEU A 94 -7.79 0.23 11.24
N ASP A 95 -8.85 0.73 11.83
CA ASP A 95 -8.91 1.05 13.26
C ASP A 95 -9.49 -0.14 14.02
N GLU A 96 -8.73 -0.67 14.96
CA GLU A 96 -9.07 -1.83 15.78
C GLU A 96 -9.55 -3.06 14.98
N PRO A 97 -8.81 -3.49 13.94
CA PRO A 97 -9.21 -4.65 13.19
C PRO A 97 -9.29 -5.88 14.11
N LYS A 98 -10.36 -6.66 13.95
CA LYS A 98 -10.56 -7.88 14.73
C LYS A 98 -10.07 -9.09 13.94
N ILE A 99 -9.61 -10.11 14.65
CA ILE A 99 -9.21 -11.39 14.07
C ILE A 99 -10.46 -12.11 13.56
N ASN A 100 -10.40 -12.59 12.33
CA ASN A 100 -11.39 -13.49 11.75
C ASN A 100 -10.74 -14.86 11.52
N SER A 101 -11.04 -15.85 12.36
CA SER A 101 -10.48 -17.19 12.31
C SER A 101 -10.82 -17.96 11.03
N GLU A 102 -11.91 -17.60 10.37
CA GLU A 102 -12.39 -18.27 9.15
C GLU A 102 -11.83 -17.68 7.85
N TYR A 103 -11.22 -16.49 7.92
CA TYR A 103 -10.68 -15.86 6.73
C TYR A 103 -9.43 -16.59 6.22
N VAL A 104 -9.38 -16.85 4.92
CA VAL A 104 -8.26 -17.52 4.26
C VAL A 104 -7.46 -16.52 3.45
N TYR A 105 -6.18 -16.38 3.77
CA TYR A 105 -5.22 -15.55 3.05
C TYR A 105 -4.53 -16.37 1.95
N ASN A 106 -4.47 -15.83 0.75
CA ASN A 106 -3.63 -16.37 -0.32
C ASN A 106 -2.30 -15.63 -0.31
N TYR A 107 -1.22 -16.32 -0.01
CA TYR A 107 0.11 -15.74 -0.09
C TYR A 107 0.48 -15.50 -1.56
N ARG A 108 0.92 -14.28 -1.88
CA ARG A 108 1.14 -13.83 -3.26
C ARG A 108 2.61 -13.87 -3.67
N ASP A 109 3.39 -14.75 -3.08
CA ASP A 109 4.81 -14.97 -3.37
C ASP A 109 5.05 -16.10 -4.38
N GLY A 110 4.00 -16.64 -4.98
CA GLY A 110 4.05 -17.78 -5.88
C GLY A 110 4.14 -19.14 -5.20
N SER A 111 4.18 -19.19 -3.87
CA SER A 111 4.24 -20.45 -3.10
C SER A 111 2.95 -21.27 -3.15
N GLY A 112 1.83 -20.64 -3.47
CA GLY A 112 0.49 -21.24 -3.37
C GLY A 112 0.01 -21.49 -1.93
N ILE A 113 0.77 -21.05 -0.93
CA ILE A 113 0.45 -21.25 0.49
C ILE A 113 -0.78 -20.43 0.87
N LYS A 114 -1.68 -21.08 1.59
CA LYS A 114 -2.89 -20.45 2.17
C LYS A 114 -2.80 -20.48 3.70
N TYR A 115 -3.13 -19.37 4.31
CA TYR A 115 -3.23 -19.26 5.77
C TYR A 115 -4.68 -19.02 6.16
N LYS A 116 -5.17 -19.75 7.16
CA LYS A 116 -6.49 -19.54 7.76
C LYS A 116 -6.35 -18.68 9.00
N GLY A 117 -7.18 -17.68 9.11
CA GLY A 117 -7.17 -16.70 10.20
C GLY A 117 -5.99 -15.74 10.14
N THR A 118 -6.00 -14.74 10.99
CA THR A 118 -4.93 -13.74 11.10
C THR A 118 -3.94 -14.20 12.16
N PRO A 119 -2.76 -14.69 11.82
CA PRO A 119 -1.79 -15.15 12.83
C PRO A 119 -1.34 -13.98 13.72
N PHE A 120 -1.32 -12.77 13.19
CA PHE A 120 -0.95 -11.56 13.92
C PHE A 120 -1.85 -10.40 13.54
N ASN A 121 -2.29 -9.61 14.54
CA ASN A 121 -2.97 -8.34 14.28
C ASN A 121 -1.92 -7.26 13.90
N THR A 122 -1.48 -7.30 12.66
CA THR A 122 -0.51 -6.35 12.09
C THR A 122 -0.96 -5.89 10.71
N ALA A 123 -0.41 -4.78 10.25
CA ALA A 123 -0.74 -4.23 8.94
C ALA A 123 -0.48 -5.22 7.80
N GLY A 124 0.55 -6.07 7.91
CA GLY A 124 0.89 -7.08 6.91
C GLY A 124 -0.21 -8.11 6.66
N TRP A 125 -1.03 -8.39 7.66
CA TRP A 125 -2.14 -9.35 7.62
C TRP A 125 -3.52 -8.72 7.54
N THR A 126 -3.61 -7.41 7.51
CA THR A 126 -4.88 -6.67 7.53
C THR A 126 -4.92 -5.63 6.41
N SER A 127 -4.45 -4.40 6.63
CA SER A 127 -4.52 -3.31 5.64
C SER A 127 -3.77 -3.61 4.34
N VAL A 128 -2.72 -4.42 4.37
CA VAL A 128 -1.99 -4.87 3.17
C VAL A 128 -2.88 -5.76 2.29
N GLU A 129 -3.57 -6.73 2.90
CA GLU A 129 -4.49 -7.61 2.18
C GLU A 129 -5.63 -6.81 1.53
N VAL A 130 -6.21 -5.85 2.26
CA VAL A 130 -7.27 -4.97 1.72
C VAL A 130 -6.76 -4.16 0.52
N VAL A 131 -5.53 -3.63 0.59
CA VAL A 131 -4.92 -2.94 -0.57
C VAL A 131 -4.77 -3.89 -1.76
N GLY A 132 -4.31 -5.11 -1.52
CA GLY A 132 -4.20 -6.13 -2.56
C GLY A 132 -5.54 -6.38 -3.26
N GLN A 133 -6.59 -6.64 -2.49
CA GLN A 133 -7.94 -6.87 -3.00
C GLN A 133 -8.52 -5.65 -3.76
N ILE A 134 -8.26 -4.44 -3.26
CA ILE A 134 -8.68 -3.21 -3.95
C ILE A 134 -7.98 -3.12 -5.31
N ILE A 135 -6.65 -3.28 -5.35
CA ILE A 135 -5.89 -3.16 -6.60
C ILE A 135 -6.31 -4.24 -7.61
N GLU A 136 -6.57 -5.47 -7.17
CA GLU A 136 -7.11 -6.52 -8.06
C GLU A 136 -8.42 -6.11 -8.73
N LYS A 137 -9.31 -5.45 -7.98
CA LYS A 137 -10.63 -5.04 -8.49
C LYS A 137 -10.57 -3.80 -9.37
N ILE A 138 -9.84 -2.77 -8.94
CA ILE A 138 -9.82 -1.48 -9.65
C ILE A 138 -8.69 -1.37 -10.66
N GLY A 139 -7.64 -2.19 -10.53
CA GLY A 139 -6.46 -2.14 -11.39
C GLY A 139 -6.77 -2.24 -12.87
N PRO A 140 -7.59 -3.20 -13.34
CA PRO A 140 -7.99 -3.27 -14.74
C PRO A 140 -8.68 -1.98 -15.25
N ILE A 141 -9.52 -1.37 -14.42
CA ILE A 141 -10.22 -0.10 -14.76
C ILE A 141 -9.21 1.04 -14.85
N LEU A 142 -8.25 1.09 -13.93
CA LEU A 142 -7.21 2.12 -13.96
C LEU A 142 -6.26 1.91 -15.14
N ALA A 143 -5.94 0.66 -15.48
CA ALA A 143 -5.09 0.34 -16.62
C ALA A 143 -5.73 0.82 -17.93
N THR A 144 -6.98 0.46 -18.20
CA THR A 144 -7.68 0.93 -19.41
C THR A 144 -7.74 2.45 -19.50
N LYS A 145 -7.98 3.14 -18.39
CA LYS A 145 -8.14 4.59 -18.38
C LYS A 145 -6.83 5.38 -18.50
N TYR A 146 -5.72 4.84 -18.02
CA TYR A 146 -4.46 5.59 -17.87
C TYR A 146 -3.27 4.98 -18.59
N TYR A 147 -3.40 3.77 -19.14
CA TYR A 147 -2.38 3.09 -19.92
C TYR A 147 -2.73 2.92 -21.39
N GLU A 148 -3.96 3.29 -21.77
CA GLU A 148 -4.40 3.32 -23.17
C GLU A 148 -3.82 4.52 -23.91
N VAL A 149 -2.57 4.67 -23.97
CA VAL A 149 -1.98 5.49 -25.05
C VAL A 149 -0.50 5.19 -25.12
N TYR A 150 -0.15 4.09 -25.77
CA TYR A 150 1.12 4.10 -26.53
C TYR A 150 1.06 2.97 -27.56
#